data_3d31ae5e42be4236d81dd42f1dc6be82
#
_entry.id   3d31ae5e42be4236d81dd42f1dc6be82
#
_cell.length_a   1.000
_cell.length_b   1.000
_cell.length_c   1.000
_cell.angle_alpha   90.00
_cell.angle_beta   90.00
_cell.angle_gamma   90.00
#
_symmetry.space_group_name_H-M   'P 1'
#
loop_
_entity.id
_entity.type
_entity.pdbx_description
1 polymer ?
#
loop_
_entity_poly.entity_id
_entity_poly.type
_entity_poly.pdbx_seq_one_letter_code
_entity_poly.pdbx_strand_id
1 'polypeptide(L)'
;SHGFNSGIRQSGGYRLVYHKTGVMLYNLKYVLGDSVFLGAMQHYVKKWTGAHPYPEDFRDAITEYVQTDLTWFFDQWMETTKHIDYKLTRIQKIPIKDTTKNDTLRKHIYRIGLQRLGRMQMPIDFTISNWYGQKFDYHIPNTWYKKPTSATILPKWYGWDLLNQKYTATVTIPGGIKELEIDPSHTLADKDLTNNSFTNFYDVDIKHNVINPPSWEKLKIYFKPAIWWNQYDGLQLGAGSKREYFNQNYWQDLTIWGNTGWPQTNIPDAAENSHRKVAVQLSNKVNLSKWWRQLYYVSDIQYNAGLFKMQMGFEKIFRFQDLKNPRYTKFFAYHGLMYRDLPSDTLYLLYPQYWSVGKINSYMQAGVSRYYPIKTKGTGEFTLEARVPGISNEFNYSFIQFTHISHINISKFEWHSRLFARAGFGNTPFESALYLAGASPEEMYGNKLTRAAGFVPQEWLGYGSNVNHFQMGGGLNVRGY
;
A
#
# COMPACT_ATOMS: atom_id res chain seq x y z
N SER A 1 15.18 -23.02 4.72
CA SER A 1 15.59 -22.41 3.45
C SER A 1 17.09 -22.16 3.50
N HIS A 2 17.82 -22.96 2.78
CA HIS A 2 19.26 -22.94 2.81
C HIS A 2 19.81 -21.72 2.08
N GLY A 3 20.37 -20.77 2.82
CA GLY A 3 20.98 -19.55 2.28
C GLY A 3 22.16 -19.80 1.34
N PHE A 4 22.64 -21.04 1.29
CA PHE A 4 23.84 -21.42 0.54
C PHE A 4 23.59 -21.96 -0.88
N ASN A 5 22.35 -22.24 -1.27
CA ASN A 5 22.07 -22.72 -2.63
C ASN A 5 22.04 -21.63 -3.70
N SER A 6 22.62 -20.54 -3.41
CA SER A 6 22.44 -19.39 -4.25
C SER A 6 23.79 -18.81 -4.56
N GLY A 7 24.18 -18.87 -5.82
CA GLY A 7 25.41 -18.23 -6.29
C GLY A 7 25.43 -16.73 -5.97
N ILE A 8 26.56 -16.11 -6.14
CA ILE A 8 26.95 -14.73 -5.80
C ILE A 8 25.94 -13.61 -6.19
N ARG A 9 24.95 -13.89 -7.02
CA ARG A 9 23.90 -12.93 -7.46
C ARG A 9 22.63 -12.92 -6.60
N GLN A 10 22.62 -13.52 -5.40
CA GLN A 10 21.39 -13.69 -4.63
C GLN A 10 21.25 -12.69 -3.50
N SER A 11 20.49 -11.65 -3.79
CA SER A 11 19.96 -10.76 -2.76
C SER A 11 19.08 -11.46 -1.71
N GLY A 12 18.50 -12.63 -2.02
CA GLY A 12 17.63 -13.39 -1.12
C GLY A 12 18.36 -14.06 0.04
N GLY A 13 19.48 -14.71 -0.23
CA GLY A 13 20.33 -15.31 0.82
C GLY A 13 20.86 -14.23 1.77
N TYR A 14 21.37 -13.14 1.23
CA TYR A 14 21.84 -12.01 2.01
C TYR A 14 20.76 -11.43 2.93
N ARG A 15 19.55 -11.19 2.38
CA ARG A 15 18.42 -10.67 3.16
C ARG A 15 18.00 -11.60 4.29
N LEU A 16 18.05 -12.92 4.08
CA LEU A 16 17.71 -13.89 5.12
C LEU A 16 18.79 -13.94 6.20
N VAL A 17 20.07 -14.04 5.81
CA VAL A 17 21.18 -14.20 6.75
C VAL A 17 21.42 -12.94 7.57
N TYR A 18 21.39 -11.76 6.95
CA TYR A 18 21.68 -10.50 7.67
C TYR A 18 20.42 -9.83 8.21
N HIS A 19 19.44 -9.55 7.37
CA HIS A 19 18.30 -8.74 7.82
C HIS A 19 17.32 -9.54 8.68
N LYS A 20 16.90 -10.74 8.23
CA LYS A 20 15.97 -11.55 9.04
C LYS A 20 16.60 -11.98 10.36
N THR A 21 17.87 -12.40 10.35
CA THR A 21 18.59 -12.79 11.57
C THR A 21 18.79 -11.60 12.50
N GLY A 22 19.17 -10.42 11.97
CA GLY A 22 19.25 -9.20 12.77
C GLY A 22 17.93 -8.86 13.46
N VAL A 23 16.81 -8.89 12.72
CA VAL A 23 15.47 -8.67 13.29
C VAL A 23 15.12 -9.74 14.33
N MET A 24 15.46 -11.00 14.08
CA MET A 24 15.27 -12.09 15.06
C MET A 24 16.05 -11.81 16.36
N LEU A 25 17.31 -11.38 16.26
CA LEU A 25 18.13 -11.06 17.44
C LEU A 25 17.56 -9.87 18.23
N TYR A 26 17.06 -8.83 17.58
CA TYR A 26 16.36 -7.73 18.26
C TYR A 26 15.11 -8.23 18.99
N ASN A 27 14.35 -9.13 18.37
CA ASN A 27 13.19 -9.74 19.03
C ASN A 27 13.58 -10.70 20.16
N LEU A 28 14.72 -11.40 20.06
CA LEU A 28 15.26 -12.20 21.15
C LEU A 28 15.68 -11.31 22.33
N LYS A 29 16.31 -10.17 22.05
CA LYS A 29 16.64 -9.13 23.04
C LYS A 29 15.38 -8.61 23.74
N TYR A 30 14.31 -8.35 22.98
CA TYR A 30 13.02 -7.94 23.54
C TYR A 30 12.44 -8.99 24.48
N VAL A 31 12.51 -10.29 24.12
CA VAL A 31 12.04 -11.40 24.94
C VAL A 31 12.84 -11.54 26.24
N LEU A 32 14.17 -11.52 26.13
CA LEU A 32 15.06 -11.81 27.25
C LEU A 32 15.32 -10.60 28.16
N GLY A 33 15.20 -9.40 27.63
CA GLY A 33 15.71 -8.17 28.22
C GLY A 33 17.21 -7.97 27.96
N ASP A 34 17.67 -6.73 28.07
CA ASP A 34 19.02 -6.31 27.66
C ASP A 34 20.12 -7.07 28.36
N SER A 35 20.06 -7.19 29.69
CA SER A 35 21.11 -7.81 30.51
C SER A 35 21.24 -9.30 30.20
N VAL A 36 20.14 -10.04 30.18
CA VAL A 36 20.15 -11.48 29.90
C VAL A 36 20.57 -11.75 28.46
N PHE A 37 20.09 -10.96 27.51
CA PHE A 37 20.49 -11.09 26.10
C PHE A 37 22.01 -10.89 25.91
N LEU A 38 22.56 -9.81 26.48
CA LEU A 38 24.01 -9.55 26.37
C LEU A 38 24.84 -10.63 26.99
N GLY A 39 24.47 -11.12 28.19
CA GLY A 39 25.15 -12.24 28.82
C GLY A 39 25.12 -13.54 28.02
N ALA A 40 23.93 -13.83 27.41
CA ALA A 40 23.78 -15.00 26.54
C ALA A 40 24.62 -14.89 25.26
N MET A 41 24.72 -13.71 24.66
CA MET A 41 25.56 -13.45 23.49
C MET A 41 27.05 -13.58 23.84
N GLN A 42 27.47 -13.07 24.98
CA GLN A 42 28.86 -13.23 25.47
C GLN A 42 29.18 -14.71 25.73
N HIS A 43 28.28 -15.46 26.34
CA HIS A 43 28.41 -16.90 26.55
C HIS A 43 28.57 -17.63 25.21
N TYR A 44 27.73 -17.35 24.23
CA TYR A 44 27.84 -17.93 22.90
C TYR A 44 29.19 -17.64 22.23
N VAL A 45 29.62 -16.37 22.21
CA VAL A 45 30.89 -15.97 21.61
C VAL A 45 32.06 -16.70 22.32
N LYS A 46 32.07 -16.73 23.64
CA LYS A 46 33.12 -17.42 24.41
C LYS A 46 33.18 -18.93 24.12
N LYS A 47 32.03 -19.58 24.00
CA LYS A 47 31.91 -21.02 23.73
C LYS A 47 32.37 -21.40 22.33
N TRP A 48 32.12 -20.54 21.34
CA TRP A 48 32.30 -20.85 19.92
C TRP A 48 33.40 -20.04 19.24
N THR A 49 34.22 -19.30 20.00
CA THR A 49 35.39 -18.57 19.47
C THR A 49 36.34 -19.51 18.74
N GLY A 50 36.62 -19.18 17.45
CA GLY A 50 37.52 -19.98 16.60
C GLY A 50 36.88 -21.22 15.97
N ALA A 51 35.58 -21.46 16.16
CA ALA A 51 34.85 -22.58 15.58
C ALA A 51 33.80 -22.11 14.56
N HIS A 52 33.14 -23.05 13.89
CA HIS A 52 32.11 -22.80 12.88
C HIS A 52 30.77 -23.39 13.36
N PRO A 53 30.02 -22.66 14.22
CA PRO A 53 28.77 -23.15 14.75
C PRO A 53 27.66 -23.23 13.70
N TYR A 54 26.79 -24.20 13.86
CA TYR A 54 25.50 -24.28 13.13
C TYR A 54 24.42 -23.46 13.84
N PRO A 55 23.28 -23.20 13.18
CA PRO A 55 22.15 -22.48 13.81
C PRO A 55 21.66 -23.14 15.11
N GLU A 56 21.70 -24.46 15.18
CA GLU A 56 21.34 -25.26 16.36
C GLU A 56 22.28 -24.97 17.53
N ASP A 57 23.60 -24.86 17.28
CA ASP A 57 24.60 -24.56 18.29
C ASP A 57 24.38 -23.17 18.91
N PHE A 58 23.95 -22.21 18.10
CA PHE A 58 23.56 -20.88 18.58
C PHE A 58 22.36 -20.99 19.53
N ARG A 59 21.28 -21.66 19.10
CA ARG A 59 20.09 -21.88 19.94
C ARG A 59 20.43 -22.52 21.24
N ASP A 60 21.21 -23.59 21.18
CA ASP A 60 21.58 -24.41 22.35
C ASP A 60 22.44 -23.62 23.34
N ALA A 61 23.40 -22.82 22.87
CA ALA A 61 24.21 -21.96 23.74
C ALA A 61 23.38 -20.85 24.42
N ILE A 62 22.43 -20.25 23.72
CA ILE A 62 21.51 -19.26 24.31
C ILE A 62 20.59 -19.92 25.33
N THR A 63 20.00 -21.08 25.01
CA THR A 63 19.14 -21.86 25.91
C THR A 63 19.89 -22.31 27.17
N GLU A 64 21.11 -22.77 27.03
CA GLU A 64 21.99 -23.14 28.13
C GLU A 64 22.22 -21.97 29.09
N TYR A 65 22.53 -20.79 28.61
CA TYR A 65 22.73 -19.61 29.44
C TYR A 65 21.46 -19.14 30.14
N VAL A 66 20.34 -19.10 29.40
CA VAL A 66 19.05 -18.60 29.93
C VAL A 66 18.39 -19.61 30.89
N GLN A 67 18.78 -20.88 30.85
CA GLN A 67 18.20 -21.98 31.62
C GLN A 67 16.68 -22.12 31.41
N THR A 68 16.21 -21.82 30.20
CA THR A 68 14.78 -21.89 29.83
C THR A 68 14.68 -22.33 28.38
N ASP A 69 13.71 -23.18 28.08
CA ASP A 69 13.45 -23.63 26.72
C ASP A 69 12.98 -22.47 25.81
N LEU A 70 13.79 -22.17 24.80
CA LEU A 70 13.54 -21.15 23.80
C LEU A 70 13.18 -21.76 22.42
N THR A 71 12.94 -23.06 22.34
CA THR A 71 12.58 -23.76 21.09
C THR A 71 11.37 -23.10 20.43
N TRP A 72 10.36 -22.71 21.19
CA TRP A 72 9.18 -21.99 20.70
C TRP A 72 9.53 -20.69 19.94
N PHE A 73 10.60 -19.99 20.35
CA PHE A 73 11.04 -18.76 19.71
C PHE A 73 11.78 -19.08 18.40
N PHE A 74 12.79 -19.94 18.46
CA PHE A 74 13.62 -20.28 17.32
C PHE A 74 12.83 -20.98 16.22
N ASP A 75 11.94 -21.91 16.54
CA ASP A 75 11.09 -22.59 15.56
C ASP A 75 10.21 -21.60 14.79
N GLN A 76 9.59 -20.64 15.48
CA GLN A 76 8.77 -19.63 14.83
C GLN A 76 9.59 -18.77 13.85
N TRP A 77 10.81 -18.39 14.23
CA TRP A 77 11.66 -17.52 13.42
C TRP A 77 12.38 -18.25 12.29
N MET A 78 12.86 -19.45 12.54
CA MET A 78 13.75 -20.18 11.62
C MET A 78 12.97 -21.13 10.71
N GLU A 79 11.94 -21.81 11.23
CA GLU A 79 11.26 -22.89 10.52
C GLU A 79 9.92 -22.45 9.89
N THR A 80 9.47 -21.21 10.11
CA THR A 80 8.19 -20.76 9.60
C THR A 80 8.25 -19.46 8.82
N THR A 81 7.17 -19.18 8.08
CA THR A 81 6.92 -17.90 7.41
C THR A 81 5.88 -17.07 8.17
N LYS A 82 5.64 -17.38 9.43
CA LYS A 82 4.72 -16.64 10.29
C LYS A 82 5.25 -15.24 10.56
N HIS A 83 4.40 -14.35 11.01
CA HIS A 83 4.75 -12.97 11.35
C HIS A 83 4.11 -12.56 12.67
N ILE A 84 4.66 -11.53 13.27
CA ILE A 84 4.13 -10.85 14.45
C ILE A 84 3.16 -9.77 13.96
N ASP A 85 2.00 -9.66 14.60
CA ASP A 85 1.02 -8.60 14.38
C ASP A 85 0.05 -8.61 15.57
N TYR A 86 0.16 -7.63 16.44
CA TYR A 86 -0.70 -7.42 17.59
C TYR A 86 -1.51 -6.16 17.42
N LYS A 87 -2.71 -6.14 18.00
CA LYS A 87 -3.65 -5.04 17.84
C LYS A 87 -4.35 -4.70 19.12
N LEU A 88 -4.53 -3.43 19.41
CA LEU A 88 -5.50 -2.92 20.36
C LEU A 88 -6.91 -3.01 19.77
N THR A 89 -7.84 -3.62 20.48
CA THR A 89 -9.20 -3.78 19.97
C THR A 89 -10.20 -2.86 20.63
N ARG A 90 -10.04 -2.59 21.94
CA ARG A 90 -10.91 -1.69 22.70
C ARG A 90 -10.28 -1.26 24.01
N ILE A 91 -10.73 -0.11 24.51
CA ILE A 91 -10.56 0.34 25.90
C ILE A 91 -11.95 0.56 26.48
N GLN A 92 -12.30 -0.16 27.52
CA GLN A 92 -13.60 -0.05 28.18
C GLN A 92 -13.42 0.34 29.66
N LYS A 93 -13.93 1.50 30.03
CA LYS A 93 -13.97 1.92 31.43
C LYS A 93 -15.06 1.13 32.16
N ILE A 94 -14.71 0.58 33.32
CA ILE A 94 -15.65 -0.12 34.18
C ILE A 94 -16.20 0.89 35.19
N PRO A 95 -17.53 1.08 35.32
CA PRO A 95 -18.08 1.95 36.34
C PRO A 95 -17.80 1.35 37.73
N ILE A 96 -17.19 2.17 38.59
CA ILE A 96 -17.01 1.84 40.02
C ILE A 96 -18.17 2.50 40.74
N LYS A 97 -18.92 1.73 41.53
CA LYS A 97 -19.86 2.27 42.52
C LYS A 97 -19.04 2.80 43.69
N ASP A 98 -18.48 3.97 43.57
CA ASP A 98 -17.69 4.57 44.63
C ASP A 98 -18.46 5.68 45.33
N THR A 99 -18.54 5.58 46.66
CA THR A 99 -19.29 6.46 47.54
C THR A 99 -18.40 7.53 48.22
N THR A 100 -17.09 7.51 48.01
CA THR A 100 -16.15 8.44 48.63
C THR A 100 -15.86 9.65 47.74
N LYS A 101 -16.42 10.80 48.12
CA LYS A 101 -16.32 12.07 47.36
C LYS A 101 -14.97 12.80 47.45
N ASN A 102 -13.95 12.28 48.15
CA ASN A 102 -12.73 13.02 48.49
C ASN A 102 -11.41 12.49 47.92
N ASP A 103 -11.41 11.64 46.89
CA ASP A 103 -10.15 11.20 46.30
C ASP A 103 -9.74 12.11 45.13
N THR A 104 -8.72 12.96 45.33
CA THR A 104 -8.17 13.88 44.34
C THR A 104 -7.60 13.21 43.10
N LEU A 105 -7.31 11.89 43.19
CA LEU A 105 -6.87 11.07 42.07
C LEU A 105 -7.87 9.94 41.83
N ARG A 106 -8.98 10.27 41.18
CA ARG A 106 -10.02 9.29 40.86
C ARG A 106 -9.44 8.10 40.10
N LYS A 107 -9.33 6.96 40.76
CA LYS A 107 -8.88 5.70 40.12
C LYS A 107 -9.97 5.15 39.22
N HIS A 108 -9.59 4.72 38.02
CA HIS A 108 -10.49 4.13 37.06
C HIS A 108 -10.01 2.74 36.68
N ILE A 109 -10.96 1.78 36.65
CA ILE A 109 -10.69 0.44 36.18
C ILE A 109 -11.00 0.35 34.68
N TYR A 110 -10.10 -0.22 33.93
CA TYR A 110 -10.24 -0.42 32.48
C TYR A 110 -10.06 -1.87 32.10
N ARG A 111 -10.88 -2.31 31.16
CA ARG A 111 -10.65 -3.53 30.39
C ARG A 111 -10.05 -3.15 29.04
N ILE A 112 -8.86 -3.64 28.76
CA ILE A 112 -8.10 -3.39 27.54
C ILE A 112 -8.10 -4.68 26.74
N GLY A 113 -8.70 -4.65 25.56
CA GLY A 113 -8.72 -5.78 24.64
C GLY A 113 -7.51 -5.75 23.71
N LEU A 114 -6.74 -6.84 23.69
CA LEU A 114 -5.65 -7.08 22.74
C LEU A 114 -6.02 -8.26 21.85
N GLN A 115 -5.53 -8.23 20.62
CA GLN A 115 -5.71 -9.33 19.67
C GLN A 115 -4.40 -9.58 18.92
N ARG A 116 -4.00 -10.84 18.82
CA ARG A 116 -2.92 -11.27 17.94
C ARG A 116 -3.50 -11.59 16.56
N LEU A 117 -3.16 -10.79 15.56
CA LEU A 117 -3.53 -10.99 14.15
C LEU A 117 -2.50 -11.87 13.44
N GLY A 118 -1.23 -11.75 13.84
CA GLY A 118 -0.14 -12.61 13.39
C GLY A 118 -0.24 -14.02 14.00
N ARG A 119 0.53 -14.95 13.44
CA ARG A 119 0.57 -16.35 13.91
C ARG A 119 1.76 -16.66 14.82
N MET A 120 2.71 -15.71 14.97
CA MET A 120 3.78 -15.80 15.95
C MET A 120 3.30 -15.31 17.32
N GLN A 121 3.62 -16.04 18.37
CA GLN A 121 3.32 -15.63 19.74
C GLN A 121 4.58 -15.11 20.43
N MET A 122 4.49 -13.88 20.94
CA MET A 122 5.51 -13.19 21.69
C MET A 122 4.96 -12.77 23.05
N PRO A 123 5.78 -12.55 24.08
CA PRO A 123 5.37 -11.76 25.23
C PRO A 123 5.11 -10.32 24.78
N ILE A 124 4.23 -9.60 25.49
CA ILE A 124 3.82 -8.26 25.09
C ILE A 124 4.06 -7.27 26.22
N ASP A 125 4.75 -6.19 25.90
CA ASP A 125 4.82 -5.01 26.74
C ASP A 125 3.86 -3.96 26.22
N PHE A 126 3.22 -3.21 27.10
CA PHE A 126 2.48 -2.03 26.74
C PHE A 126 2.56 -0.96 27.83
N THR A 127 2.50 0.30 27.42
CA THR A 127 2.55 1.43 28.32
C THR A 127 1.26 2.22 28.26
N ILE A 128 0.79 2.66 29.41
CA ILE A 128 -0.35 3.57 29.55
C ILE A 128 0.16 4.88 30.12
N SER A 129 -0.15 5.99 29.44
CA SER A 129 0.05 7.33 29.97
C SER A 129 -1.30 7.90 30.42
N ASN A 130 -1.37 8.47 31.63
CA ASN A 130 -2.55 9.13 32.13
C ASN A 130 -2.58 10.62 31.76
N TRP A 131 -3.68 11.31 32.09
CA TRP A 131 -3.81 12.74 31.82
C TRP A 131 -2.89 13.63 32.67
N TYR A 132 -2.25 13.07 33.71
CA TYR A 132 -1.25 13.77 34.54
C TYR A 132 0.21 13.54 34.08
N GLY A 133 0.40 12.83 32.94
CA GLY A 133 1.72 12.53 32.39
C GLY A 133 2.45 11.36 33.05
N GLN A 134 1.80 10.65 33.99
CA GLN A 134 2.39 9.44 34.60
C GLN A 134 2.31 8.25 33.63
N LYS A 135 3.37 7.44 33.59
CA LYS A 135 3.45 6.23 32.78
C LYS A 135 3.34 4.97 33.63
N PHE A 136 2.62 4.00 33.14
CA PHE A 136 2.39 2.71 33.77
C PHE A 136 2.74 1.63 32.77
N ASP A 137 3.81 0.89 33.06
CA ASP A 137 4.32 -0.17 32.20
C ASP A 137 3.79 -1.53 32.65
N TYR A 138 3.33 -2.30 31.67
CA TYR A 138 2.76 -3.63 31.86
C TYR A 138 3.45 -4.64 30.98
N HIS A 139 3.63 -5.84 31.53
CA HIS A 139 4.18 -7.01 30.85
C HIS A 139 3.19 -8.17 30.86
N ILE A 140 2.86 -8.71 29.70
CA ILE A 140 2.07 -9.93 29.54
C ILE A 140 3.00 -11.05 29.09
N PRO A 141 3.39 -11.98 29.99
CA PRO A 141 4.19 -13.15 29.60
C PRO A 141 3.42 -14.01 28.59
N ASN A 142 4.14 -14.63 27.66
CA ASN A 142 3.58 -15.67 26.84
C ASN A 142 3.46 -17.02 27.59
N THR A 143 3.11 -18.08 26.89
CA THR A 143 2.95 -19.42 27.46
C THR A 143 4.26 -19.93 28.12
N TRP A 144 5.41 -19.61 27.52
CA TRP A 144 6.70 -20.26 27.88
C TRP A 144 7.62 -19.41 28.72
N TYR A 145 7.66 -18.09 28.48
CA TYR A 145 8.69 -17.24 29.07
C TYR A 145 8.13 -15.99 29.76
N LYS A 146 8.76 -15.65 30.88
CA LYS A 146 8.50 -14.42 31.64
C LYS A 146 9.84 -13.73 31.87
N LYS A 147 10.06 -12.59 31.24
CA LYS A 147 11.30 -11.84 31.39
C LYS A 147 11.39 -11.11 32.74
N PRO A 148 12.60 -10.91 33.27
CA PRO A 148 12.84 -9.96 34.35
C PRO A 148 12.46 -8.54 33.87
N THR A 149 11.62 -7.85 34.63
CA THR A 149 11.14 -6.52 34.28
C THR A 149 10.63 -5.78 35.53
N SER A 150 10.76 -4.45 35.53
CA SER A 150 10.12 -3.56 36.53
C SER A 150 8.65 -3.27 36.22
N ALA A 151 8.16 -3.64 35.04
CA ALA A 151 6.76 -3.47 34.65
C ALA A 151 5.81 -4.33 35.50
N THR A 152 4.58 -3.88 35.65
CA THR A 152 3.52 -4.67 36.31
C THR A 152 3.22 -5.90 35.47
N ILE A 153 3.41 -7.08 36.05
CA ILE A 153 3.21 -8.36 35.36
C ILE A 153 1.74 -8.75 35.42
N LEU A 154 1.16 -8.96 34.27
CA LEU A 154 -0.21 -9.44 34.09
C LEU A 154 -0.26 -10.96 33.93
N PRO A 155 -1.45 -11.60 34.02
CA PRO A 155 -1.61 -13.02 33.75
C PRO A 155 -1.05 -13.43 32.39
N LYS A 156 -0.48 -14.64 32.30
CA LYS A 156 0.08 -15.17 31.06
C LYS A 156 -0.96 -15.23 29.94
N TRP A 157 -0.55 -14.85 28.73
CA TRP A 157 -1.36 -15.05 27.53
C TRP A 157 -1.09 -16.46 26.98
N TYR A 158 -1.93 -17.42 27.35
CA TYR A 158 -1.84 -18.76 26.81
C TYR A 158 -2.41 -18.79 25.38
N GLY A 159 -1.59 -19.26 24.44
CA GLY A 159 -2.04 -19.37 23.05
C GLY A 159 -0.91 -19.90 22.17
N TRP A 160 -1.26 -20.29 20.94
CA TRP A 160 -0.33 -20.74 19.92
C TRP A 160 -1.00 -20.69 18.57
N ASP A 161 -0.31 -20.16 17.55
CA ASP A 161 -0.81 -20.03 16.18
C ASP A 161 -2.20 -19.34 16.13
N LEU A 162 -3.26 -20.05 15.81
CA LEU A 162 -4.64 -19.52 15.75
C LEU A 162 -5.40 -19.70 17.06
N LEU A 163 -4.82 -20.38 18.05
CA LEU A 163 -5.48 -20.60 19.33
C LEU A 163 -5.34 -19.38 20.25
N ASN A 164 -6.43 -19.02 20.93
CA ASN A 164 -6.50 -17.93 21.92
C ASN A 164 -5.88 -16.62 21.42
N GLN A 165 -6.34 -16.15 20.28
CA GLN A 165 -5.86 -14.92 19.66
C GLN A 165 -6.27 -13.64 20.39
N LYS A 166 -7.14 -13.71 21.40
CA LYS A 166 -7.65 -12.54 22.13
C LYS A 166 -7.22 -12.59 23.59
N TYR A 167 -6.91 -11.41 24.13
CA TYR A 167 -6.57 -11.22 25.53
C TYR A 167 -7.28 -9.99 26.08
N THR A 168 -7.64 -10.02 27.35
CA THR A 168 -8.23 -8.87 28.04
C THR A 168 -7.41 -8.60 29.30
N ALA A 169 -6.72 -7.46 29.32
CA ALA A 169 -6.07 -6.93 30.50
C ALA A 169 -7.06 -6.11 31.34
N THR A 170 -7.03 -6.29 32.67
CA THR A 170 -7.74 -5.40 33.59
C THR A 170 -6.72 -4.60 34.37
N VAL A 171 -6.78 -3.28 34.28
CA VAL A 171 -5.82 -2.36 34.91
C VAL A 171 -6.55 -1.24 35.63
N THR A 172 -5.91 -0.69 36.67
CA THR A 172 -6.42 0.46 37.43
C THR A 172 -5.50 1.65 37.19
N ILE A 173 -6.04 2.73 36.61
CA ILE A 173 -5.27 3.93 36.23
C ILE A 173 -5.85 5.16 36.93
N PRO A 174 -5.05 5.90 37.72
CA PRO A 174 -5.46 7.19 38.28
C PRO A 174 -5.55 8.26 37.18
N GLY A 175 -6.57 9.10 37.24
CA GLY A 175 -6.74 10.20 36.29
C GLY A 175 -7.16 9.84 34.86
N GLY A 176 -7.36 8.54 34.60
CA GLY A 176 -7.81 8.05 33.30
C GLY A 176 -6.71 7.85 32.25
N ILE A 177 -7.02 7.13 31.19
CA ILE A 177 -6.10 6.82 30.09
C ILE A 177 -6.10 7.99 29.09
N LYS A 178 -4.92 8.58 28.85
CA LYS A 178 -4.67 9.53 27.78
C LYS A 178 -4.15 8.82 26.55
N GLU A 179 -3.19 7.93 26.73
CA GLU A 179 -2.52 7.19 25.66
C GLU A 179 -2.26 5.74 26.08
N LEU A 180 -2.32 4.84 25.14
CA LEU A 180 -1.98 3.43 25.32
C LEU A 180 -1.29 2.93 24.05
N GLU A 181 -0.12 2.29 24.24
CA GLU A 181 0.71 1.81 23.14
C GLU A 181 1.27 0.41 23.45
N ILE A 182 1.11 -0.52 22.51
CA ILE A 182 1.77 -1.83 22.53
C ILE A 182 3.21 -1.64 22.02
N ASP A 183 4.17 -2.27 22.69
CA ASP A 183 5.59 -2.19 22.37
C ASP A 183 6.10 -0.75 22.14
N PRO A 184 6.10 0.09 23.18
CA PRO A 184 6.55 1.48 23.07
C PRO A 184 8.04 1.60 22.68
N SER A 185 8.78 0.50 22.72
CA SER A 185 10.18 0.42 22.27
C SER A 185 10.30 0.22 20.75
N HIS A 186 9.21 -0.11 20.05
CA HIS A 186 9.16 -0.49 18.64
C HIS A 186 10.20 -1.57 18.27
N THR A 187 10.47 -2.48 19.20
CA THR A 187 11.47 -3.55 19.02
C THR A 187 10.87 -4.82 18.44
N LEU A 188 9.59 -5.09 18.70
CA LEU A 188 8.87 -6.18 18.06
C LEU A 188 8.80 -5.96 16.55
N ALA A 189 9.08 -7.00 15.79
CA ALA A 189 8.90 -6.99 14.34
C ALA A 189 7.40 -7.09 13.97
N ASP A 190 6.60 -6.21 14.55
CA ASP A 190 5.20 -6.12 14.27
C ASP A 190 4.98 -5.64 12.83
N LYS A 191 4.10 -6.33 12.12
CA LYS A 191 3.84 -6.05 10.71
C LYS A 191 3.08 -4.75 10.50
N ASP A 192 2.28 -4.33 11.47
CA ASP A 192 1.42 -3.14 11.38
C ASP A 192 1.41 -2.39 12.71
N LEU A 193 2.36 -1.50 12.90
CA LEU A 193 2.46 -0.69 14.11
C LEU A 193 1.33 0.36 14.22
N THR A 194 0.61 0.65 13.14
CA THR A 194 -0.50 1.61 13.18
C THR A 194 -1.69 1.12 13.99
N ASN A 195 -1.77 -0.17 14.30
CA ASN A 195 -2.84 -0.76 15.12
C ASN A 195 -2.44 -0.99 16.60
N ASN A 196 -1.21 -0.60 16.97
CA ASN A 196 -0.67 -0.75 18.32
C ASN A 196 -1.05 0.40 19.26
N SER A 197 -1.59 1.50 18.74
CA SER A 197 -2.11 2.63 19.51
C SER A 197 -3.44 3.12 18.94
N PHE A 198 -4.30 3.74 19.78
CA PHE A 198 -5.50 4.42 19.30
C PHE A 198 -5.28 5.91 18.99
N THR A 199 -4.22 6.49 19.52
CA THR A 199 -3.99 7.95 19.47
C THR A 199 -2.72 8.32 18.73
N ASN A 200 -1.70 7.49 18.76
CA ASN A 200 -0.36 7.80 18.24
C ASN A 200 -0.01 7.00 16.97
N PHE A 201 -0.98 6.75 16.09
CA PHE A 201 -0.78 5.92 14.90
C PHE A 201 -0.53 6.71 13.61
N TYR A 202 -0.59 8.05 13.64
CA TYR A 202 -0.36 8.91 12.48
C TYR A 202 0.61 10.04 12.80
N ASP A 203 1.23 10.57 11.76
CA ASP A 203 2.13 11.71 11.78
C ASP A 203 1.76 12.65 10.63
N VAL A 204 1.59 13.92 10.94
CA VAL A 204 1.15 14.95 9.98
C VAL A 204 2.29 15.89 9.68
N ASP A 205 2.63 16.06 8.41
CA ASP A 205 3.72 16.90 7.97
C ASP A 205 3.36 17.70 6.72
N ILE A 206 4.05 18.79 6.49
CA ILE A 206 3.99 19.55 5.25
C ILE A 206 5.12 19.06 4.36
N LYS A 207 4.79 18.62 3.16
CA LYS A 207 5.78 18.12 2.20
C LYS A 207 6.65 19.28 1.69
N HIS A 208 7.82 19.43 2.28
CA HIS A 208 8.81 20.44 1.91
C HIS A 208 10.06 19.83 1.25
N ASN A 209 10.24 18.52 1.30
CA ASN A 209 11.34 17.82 0.65
C ASN A 209 10.89 17.09 -0.62
N VAL A 210 11.79 16.97 -1.60
CA VAL A 210 11.54 16.21 -2.83
C VAL A 210 11.34 14.72 -2.52
N ILE A 211 12.11 14.19 -1.56
CA ILE A 211 12.05 12.80 -1.11
C ILE A 211 11.62 12.79 0.35
N ASN A 212 10.45 12.23 0.61
CA ASN A 212 9.95 11.98 1.96
C ASN A 212 9.84 10.46 2.13
N PRO A 213 10.74 9.83 2.90
CA PRO A 213 10.66 8.40 3.12
C PRO A 213 9.40 8.04 3.91
N PRO A 214 8.70 6.98 3.53
CA PRO A 214 7.55 6.50 4.31
C PRO A 214 8.01 6.04 5.69
N SER A 215 7.17 6.22 6.70
CA SER A 215 7.41 5.68 8.04
C SER A 215 6.91 4.24 8.13
N TRP A 216 7.63 3.41 8.85
CA TRP A 216 7.20 2.06 9.21
C TRP A 216 6.50 2.04 10.59
N GLU A 217 6.63 3.11 11.37
CA GLU A 217 6.04 3.24 12.70
C GLU A 217 4.64 3.84 12.64
N LYS A 218 4.45 4.86 11.78
CA LYS A 218 3.21 5.65 11.74
C LYS A 218 2.71 5.84 10.30
N LEU A 219 1.40 5.99 10.18
CA LEU A 219 0.79 6.46 8.96
C LEU A 219 1.19 7.92 8.73
N LYS A 220 1.95 8.18 7.67
CA LYS A 220 2.33 9.54 7.30
C LYS A 220 1.23 10.22 6.49
N ILE A 221 0.89 11.45 6.88
CA ILE A 221 -0.05 12.31 6.18
C ILE A 221 0.70 13.57 5.76
N TYR A 222 0.92 13.73 4.47
CA TYR A 222 1.60 14.89 3.91
C TYR A 222 0.61 15.84 3.29
N PHE A 223 0.71 17.13 3.59
CA PHE A 223 0.08 18.19 2.82
C PHE A 223 1.08 18.75 1.81
N LYS A 224 0.63 19.00 0.60
CA LYS A 224 1.44 19.52 -0.50
C LYS A 224 0.70 20.61 -1.25
N PRO A 225 1.36 21.70 -1.66
CA PRO A 225 0.77 22.61 -2.63
C PRO A 225 0.61 21.89 -3.98
N ALA A 226 -0.39 22.27 -4.73
CA ALA A 226 -0.66 21.73 -6.05
C ALA A 226 -0.82 22.89 -7.04
N ILE A 227 0.06 22.93 -8.02
CA ILE A 227 0.05 23.95 -9.07
C ILE A 227 0.06 23.23 -10.42
N TRP A 228 -0.81 23.66 -11.31
CA TRP A 228 -0.88 23.15 -12.67
C TRP A 228 -1.39 24.24 -13.62
N TRP A 229 -1.36 23.99 -14.89
CA TRP A 229 -1.92 24.86 -15.90
C TRP A 229 -2.36 24.04 -17.11
N ASN A 230 -3.39 24.48 -17.79
CA ASN A 230 -3.74 24.10 -19.16
C ASN A 230 -4.40 25.28 -19.86
N GLN A 231 -4.56 25.20 -21.19
CA GLN A 231 -5.10 26.32 -21.98
C GLN A 231 -6.51 26.73 -21.60
N TYR A 232 -7.34 25.80 -21.15
CA TYR A 232 -8.74 26.05 -20.85
C TYR A 232 -9.00 26.49 -19.41
N ASP A 233 -8.49 25.73 -18.44
CA ASP A 233 -8.69 26.03 -17.03
C ASP A 233 -7.82 27.17 -16.53
N GLY A 234 -6.81 27.57 -17.31
CA GLY A 234 -5.81 28.54 -16.90
C GLY A 234 -4.91 27.99 -15.78
N LEU A 235 -4.41 28.86 -14.93
CA LEU A 235 -3.65 28.49 -13.76
C LEU A 235 -4.54 27.79 -12.72
N GLN A 236 -4.13 26.61 -12.29
CA GLN A 236 -4.81 25.81 -11.30
C GLN A 236 -4.00 25.87 -10.01
N LEU A 237 -4.58 26.41 -8.95
CA LEU A 237 -3.97 26.53 -7.63
C LEU A 237 -4.74 25.65 -6.65
N GLY A 238 -4.02 24.85 -5.88
CA GLY A 238 -4.67 23.91 -5.01
C GLY A 238 -3.81 23.36 -3.89
N ALA A 239 -4.37 22.42 -3.19
CA ALA A 239 -3.71 21.67 -2.14
C ALA A 239 -4.02 20.17 -2.28
N GLY A 240 -3.06 19.38 -1.86
CA GLY A 240 -3.21 17.93 -1.81
C GLY A 240 -2.85 17.35 -0.45
N SER A 241 -3.39 16.18 -0.19
CA SER A 241 -3.02 15.36 0.96
C SER A 241 -2.65 13.97 0.48
N LYS A 242 -1.44 13.54 0.77
CA LYS A 242 -0.99 12.18 0.52
C LYS A 242 -0.89 11.43 1.85
N ARG A 243 -1.51 10.27 1.93
CA ARG A 243 -1.43 9.37 3.07
C ARG A 243 -0.74 8.10 2.63
N GLU A 244 0.27 7.67 3.39
CA GLU A 244 1.00 6.45 3.06
C GLU A 244 1.57 5.78 4.31
N TYR A 245 1.66 4.45 4.26
CA TYR A 245 2.31 3.62 5.25
C TYR A 245 3.44 2.81 4.58
N PHE A 246 4.53 2.58 5.31
CA PHE A 246 5.80 2.02 4.80
C PHE A 246 5.65 0.80 3.89
N ASN A 247 4.84 -0.17 4.26
CA ASN A 247 4.69 -1.40 3.48
C ASN A 247 3.69 -1.28 2.31
N GLN A 248 3.29 -0.07 1.95
CA GLN A 248 2.34 0.23 0.87
C GLN A 248 0.98 -0.50 1.02
N ASN A 249 0.64 -0.91 2.23
CA ASN A 249 -0.64 -1.54 2.52
C ASN A 249 -1.80 -0.56 2.39
N TYR A 250 -1.49 0.72 2.58
CA TYR A 250 -2.42 1.81 2.43
C TYR A 250 -1.73 2.96 1.71
N TRP A 251 -2.40 3.47 0.67
CA TRP A 251 -1.94 4.63 -0.08
C TRP A 251 -3.15 5.41 -0.56
N GLN A 252 -3.15 6.71 -0.33
CA GLN A 252 -4.17 7.64 -0.79
C GLN A 252 -3.51 8.95 -1.22
N ASP A 253 -3.93 9.49 -2.36
CA ASP A 253 -3.55 10.82 -2.83
C ASP A 253 -4.83 11.58 -3.20
N LEU A 254 -5.13 12.63 -2.47
CA LEU A 254 -6.23 13.56 -2.75
C LEU A 254 -5.62 14.89 -3.16
N THR A 255 -6.05 15.46 -4.26
CA THR A 255 -5.68 16.81 -4.66
C THR A 255 -6.91 17.56 -5.15
N ILE A 256 -7.04 18.80 -4.72
CA ILE A 256 -8.13 19.69 -5.11
C ILE A 256 -7.51 20.97 -5.64
N TRP A 257 -7.98 21.45 -6.79
CA TRP A 257 -7.56 22.70 -7.41
C TRP A 257 -8.75 23.65 -7.59
N GLY A 258 -8.49 24.94 -7.43
CA GLY A 258 -9.29 26.01 -7.97
C GLY A 258 -8.72 26.42 -9.32
N ASN A 259 -9.54 26.45 -10.34
CA ASN A 259 -9.18 26.84 -11.70
C ASN A 259 -9.44 28.33 -11.86
N THR A 260 -8.40 29.10 -12.23
CA THR A 260 -8.51 30.56 -12.29
C THR A 260 -9.13 31.06 -13.59
N GLY A 261 -9.08 30.25 -14.66
CA GLY A 261 -9.39 30.67 -16.01
C GLY A 261 -8.41 31.68 -16.59
N TRP A 262 -7.21 31.87 -15.98
CA TRP A 262 -6.20 32.84 -16.45
C TRP A 262 -4.79 32.26 -16.35
N PRO A 263 -3.93 32.49 -17.34
CA PRO A 263 -4.30 32.91 -18.69
C PRO A 263 -4.92 31.75 -19.49
N GLN A 264 -5.99 32.03 -20.21
CA GLN A 264 -6.53 31.14 -21.25
C GLN A 264 -5.86 31.50 -22.59
N THR A 265 -5.49 30.51 -23.39
CA THR A 265 -4.78 30.72 -24.67
C THR A 265 -5.33 29.77 -25.73
N ASN A 266 -5.50 30.29 -26.97
CA ASN A 266 -5.91 29.48 -28.14
C ASN A 266 -7.14 28.58 -27.90
N ILE A 267 -8.12 29.07 -27.18
CA ILE A 267 -9.42 28.40 -26.98
C ILE A 267 -10.44 28.99 -27.93
N PRO A 268 -11.46 28.22 -28.36
CA PRO A 268 -12.58 28.75 -29.09
C PRO A 268 -13.34 29.83 -28.30
N ASP A 269 -13.80 30.88 -28.94
CA ASP A 269 -14.55 31.98 -28.29
C ASP A 269 -15.73 31.45 -27.49
N ALA A 270 -16.43 30.44 -27.98
CA ALA A 270 -17.54 29.79 -27.29
C ALA A 270 -17.15 29.10 -25.98
N ALA A 271 -15.85 28.84 -25.75
CA ALA A 271 -15.33 28.23 -24.53
C ALA A 271 -14.69 29.25 -23.58
N GLU A 272 -14.54 30.50 -24.00
CA GLU A 272 -13.99 31.57 -23.19
C GLU A 272 -14.82 31.78 -21.92
N ASN A 273 -14.15 31.83 -20.78
CA ASN A 273 -14.77 31.97 -19.44
C ASN A 273 -15.75 30.84 -19.03
N SER A 274 -15.82 29.74 -19.80
CA SER A 274 -16.72 28.62 -19.49
C SER A 274 -16.04 27.47 -18.70
N HIS A 275 -14.78 27.68 -18.27
CA HIS A 275 -14.02 26.67 -17.52
C HIS A 275 -14.69 26.28 -16.19
N ARG A 276 -14.43 25.07 -15.75
CA ARG A 276 -14.91 24.59 -14.45
C ARG A 276 -14.09 25.22 -13.32
N LYS A 277 -14.77 25.71 -12.29
CA LYS A 277 -14.13 26.40 -11.15
C LYS A 277 -13.26 25.50 -10.30
N VAL A 278 -13.54 24.21 -10.27
CA VAL A 278 -12.89 23.24 -9.38
C VAL A 278 -12.50 21.98 -10.15
N ALA A 279 -11.31 21.47 -9.82
CA ALA A 279 -10.86 20.15 -10.25
C ALA A 279 -10.48 19.31 -9.00
N VAL A 280 -10.74 18.01 -9.07
CA VAL A 280 -10.48 17.06 -7.97
C VAL A 280 -9.88 15.77 -8.52
N GLN A 281 -8.88 15.24 -7.82
CA GLN A 281 -8.37 13.90 -8.06
C GLN A 281 -8.18 13.17 -6.75
N LEU A 282 -8.76 11.98 -6.64
CA LEU A 282 -8.60 11.06 -5.52
C LEU A 282 -8.19 9.70 -6.06
N SER A 283 -7.00 9.26 -5.71
CA SER A 283 -6.52 7.90 -6.00
C SER A 283 -6.21 7.20 -4.69
N ASN A 284 -6.64 5.95 -4.55
CA ASN A 284 -6.31 5.17 -3.37
C ASN A 284 -6.09 3.69 -3.66
N LYS A 285 -5.32 3.05 -2.77
CA LYS A 285 -5.11 1.61 -2.73
C LYS A 285 -5.12 1.16 -1.27
N VAL A 286 -6.01 0.23 -0.96
CA VAL A 286 -6.20 -0.32 0.38
C VAL A 286 -5.89 -1.80 0.37
N ASN A 287 -5.02 -2.25 1.25
CA ASN A 287 -4.71 -3.66 1.40
C ASN A 287 -5.81 -4.37 2.20
N LEU A 288 -6.48 -5.31 1.57
CA LEU A 288 -7.53 -6.14 2.17
C LEU A 288 -7.02 -7.56 2.51
N SER A 289 -5.72 -7.73 2.72
CA SER A 289 -5.10 -9.04 3.01
C SER A 289 -5.64 -9.70 4.29
N LYS A 290 -6.33 -8.95 5.14
CA LYS A 290 -7.08 -9.48 6.28
C LYS A 290 -8.21 -10.44 5.84
N TRP A 291 -8.85 -10.15 4.71
CA TRP A 291 -9.93 -10.97 4.16
C TRP A 291 -9.36 -12.05 3.22
N TRP A 292 -8.46 -11.65 2.34
CA TRP A 292 -7.79 -12.56 1.41
C TRP A 292 -6.37 -12.09 1.13
N ARG A 293 -5.38 -12.94 1.35
CA ARG A 293 -3.95 -12.58 1.19
C ARG A 293 -3.69 -11.92 -0.16
N GLN A 294 -3.03 -10.74 -0.14
CA GLN A 294 -2.71 -9.94 -1.33
C GLN A 294 -3.95 -9.52 -2.17
N LEU A 295 -5.07 -9.30 -1.52
CA LEU A 295 -6.22 -8.63 -2.09
C LEU A 295 -6.11 -7.13 -1.81
N TYR A 296 -6.39 -6.31 -2.81
CA TYR A 296 -6.38 -4.85 -2.73
C TYR A 296 -7.69 -4.30 -3.28
N TYR A 297 -8.24 -3.31 -2.60
CA TYR A 297 -9.20 -2.39 -3.18
C TYR A 297 -8.44 -1.23 -3.80
N VAL A 298 -8.80 -0.83 -5.01
CA VAL A 298 -8.23 0.33 -5.71
C VAL A 298 -9.34 1.22 -6.21
N SER A 299 -9.15 2.53 -6.13
CA SER A 299 -10.04 3.48 -6.78
C SER A 299 -9.27 4.68 -7.29
N ASP A 300 -9.73 5.21 -8.42
CA ASP A 300 -9.31 6.47 -9.00
C ASP A 300 -10.55 7.24 -9.39
N ILE A 301 -10.74 8.43 -8.79
CA ILE A 301 -11.87 9.29 -9.00
C ILE A 301 -11.35 10.66 -9.39
N GLN A 302 -11.75 11.17 -10.52
CA GLN A 302 -11.28 12.42 -11.08
C GLN A 302 -12.45 13.26 -11.57
N TYR A 303 -12.40 14.54 -11.25
CA TYR A 303 -13.19 15.57 -11.91
C TYR A 303 -12.23 16.64 -12.38
N ASN A 304 -11.87 16.57 -13.64
CA ASN A 304 -10.91 17.48 -14.27
C ASN A 304 -11.39 17.80 -15.67
N ALA A 305 -11.11 19.01 -16.14
CA ALA A 305 -11.42 19.40 -17.51
C ALA A 305 -12.87 19.04 -17.91
N GLY A 306 -13.82 19.28 -16.99
CA GLY A 306 -15.24 19.02 -17.22
C GLY A 306 -15.65 17.55 -17.30
N LEU A 307 -14.71 16.59 -17.19
CA LEU A 307 -15.03 15.16 -17.18
C LEU A 307 -15.01 14.60 -15.75
N PHE A 308 -16.09 13.98 -15.35
CA PHE A 308 -16.10 13.06 -14.22
C PHE A 308 -15.68 11.67 -14.70
N LYS A 309 -14.59 11.16 -14.15
CA LYS A 309 -14.10 9.80 -14.40
C LYS A 309 -13.90 9.08 -13.07
N MET A 310 -14.49 7.91 -12.96
CA MET A 310 -14.34 7.05 -11.80
C MET A 310 -13.95 5.64 -12.26
N GLN A 311 -12.99 5.02 -11.57
CA GLN A 311 -12.71 3.61 -11.70
C GLN A 311 -12.46 3.06 -10.29
N MET A 312 -13.17 2.01 -9.90
CA MET A 312 -13.00 1.37 -8.61
C MET A 312 -13.13 -0.15 -8.73
N GLY A 313 -12.46 -0.88 -7.86
CA GLY A 313 -12.56 -2.33 -7.88
C GLY A 313 -11.49 -3.03 -7.06
N PHE A 314 -11.23 -4.26 -7.42
CA PHE A 314 -10.36 -5.15 -6.67
C PHE A 314 -9.24 -5.70 -7.53
N GLU A 315 -8.06 -5.84 -6.91
CA GLU A 315 -6.90 -6.52 -7.46
C GLU A 315 -6.49 -7.67 -6.54
N LYS A 316 -6.38 -8.86 -7.08
CA LYS A 316 -5.80 -10.02 -6.40
C LYS A 316 -4.48 -10.37 -7.04
N ILE A 317 -3.39 -10.31 -6.27
CA ILE A 317 -2.05 -10.55 -6.77
C ILE A 317 -1.52 -11.87 -6.20
N PHE A 318 -1.07 -12.76 -7.08
CA PHE A 318 -0.32 -13.96 -6.75
C PHE A 318 1.13 -13.73 -7.11
N ARG A 319 2.00 -13.57 -6.11
CA ARG A 319 3.44 -13.42 -6.31
C ARG A 319 4.11 -14.76 -6.04
N PHE A 320 4.96 -15.17 -6.95
CA PHE A 320 5.84 -16.30 -6.72
C PHE A 320 7.16 -15.77 -6.16
N GLN A 321 7.59 -16.34 -5.04
CA GLN A 321 8.79 -15.90 -4.32
C GLN A 321 10.06 -16.46 -4.98
N ASP A 322 10.31 -16.10 -6.21
CA ASP A 322 11.59 -16.30 -6.86
C ASP A 322 12.24 -14.93 -7.04
N LEU A 323 13.27 -14.64 -6.23
CA LEU A 323 13.96 -13.35 -6.24
C LEU A 323 14.82 -13.16 -7.50
N LYS A 324 15.23 -14.24 -8.15
CA LYS A 324 15.99 -14.18 -9.41
C LYS A 324 15.07 -13.89 -10.59
N ASN A 325 13.86 -14.41 -10.52
CA ASN A 325 12.90 -14.37 -11.59
C ASN A 325 11.55 -13.93 -11.03
N PRO A 326 11.38 -12.63 -10.72
CA PRO A 326 10.12 -12.14 -10.19
C PRO A 326 9.00 -12.43 -11.17
N ARG A 327 7.96 -13.09 -10.69
CA ARG A 327 6.77 -13.37 -11.48
C ARG A 327 5.54 -13.14 -10.63
N TYR A 328 4.53 -12.58 -11.24
CA TYR A 328 3.24 -12.43 -10.59
C TYR A 328 2.09 -12.66 -11.57
N THR A 329 0.96 -13.05 -11.03
CA THR A 329 -0.31 -13.05 -11.75
C THR A 329 -1.26 -12.14 -10.96
N LYS A 330 -1.84 -11.16 -11.64
CA LYS A 330 -2.82 -10.22 -11.10
C LYS A 330 -4.16 -10.46 -11.75
N PHE A 331 -5.17 -10.80 -10.98
CA PHE A 331 -6.57 -10.75 -11.38
C PHE A 331 -7.15 -9.41 -10.95
N PHE A 332 -7.94 -8.81 -11.79
CA PHE A 332 -8.58 -7.53 -11.48
C PHE A 332 -10.03 -7.51 -11.95
N ALA A 333 -10.85 -6.76 -11.23
CA ALA A 333 -12.21 -6.47 -11.61
C ALA A 333 -12.53 -5.02 -11.19
N TYR A 334 -12.95 -4.20 -12.15
CA TYR A 334 -13.24 -2.79 -11.97
C TYR A 334 -14.63 -2.44 -12.46
N HIS A 335 -15.26 -1.49 -11.80
CA HIS A 335 -16.35 -0.70 -12.33
C HIS A 335 -15.80 0.67 -12.71
N GLY A 336 -16.01 1.09 -13.94
CA GLY A 336 -15.63 2.39 -14.45
C GLY A 336 -16.85 3.19 -14.88
N LEU A 337 -16.75 4.52 -14.79
CA LEU A 337 -17.77 5.47 -15.21
C LEU A 337 -17.11 6.74 -15.73
N MET A 338 -17.57 7.23 -16.85
CA MET A 338 -17.22 8.54 -17.42
C MET A 338 -18.50 9.31 -17.74
N TYR A 339 -18.51 10.60 -17.41
CA TYR A 339 -19.63 11.48 -17.68
C TYR A 339 -19.16 12.91 -17.88
N ARG A 340 -19.73 13.57 -18.91
CA ARG A 340 -19.51 14.96 -19.22
C ARG A 340 -20.88 15.59 -19.55
N ASP A 341 -21.25 16.68 -18.87
CA ASP A 341 -22.60 17.20 -18.92
C ASP A 341 -22.80 18.33 -19.97
N LEU A 342 -21.75 19.12 -20.27
CA LEU A 342 -21.89 20.27 -21.15
C LEU A 342 -21.06 20.13 -22.44
N PRO A 343 -21.65 20.52 -23.60
CA PRO A 343 -20.91 20.60 -24.86
C PRO A 343 -19.68 21.52 -24.78
N SER A 344 -19.75 22.62 -24.06
CA SER A 344 -18.61 23.53 -23.82
C SER A 344 -17.42 22.88 -23.18
N ASP A 345 -17.62 21.81 -22.41
CA ASP A 345 -16.52 21.05 -21.76
C ASP A 345 -15.66 20.27 -22.75
N THR A 346 -16.05 20.18 -24.01
CA THR A 346 -15.28 19.51 -25.06
C THR A 346 -14.52 20.46 -25.96
N LEU A 347 -14.95 21.74 -26.05
CA LEU A 347 -14.47 22.68 -27.06
C LEU A 347 -12.96 22.95 -27.02
N TYR A 348 -12.34 22.85 -25.87
CA TYR A 348 -10.91 23.07 -25.69
C TYR A 348 -10.09 21.77 -25.77
N LEU A 349 -10.73 20.63 -25.87
CA LEU A 349 -10.04 19.35 -25.95
C LEU A 349 -9.49 19.13 -27.35
N LEU A 350 -8.49 18.27 -27.43
CA LEU A 350 -8.09 17.67 -28.70
C LEU A 350 -9.25 16.81 -29.20
N TYR A 351 -9.69 17.05 -30.43
CA TYR A 351 -10.76 16.29 -31.07
C TYR A 351 -12.08 16.27 -30.26
N PRO A 352 -12.68 17.45 -30.00
CA PRO A 352 -13.88 17.57 -29.17
C PRO A 352 -15.04 16.72 -29.68
N GLN A 353 -15.14 16.48 -30.98
CA GLN A 353 -16.18 15.69 -31.63
C GLN A 353 -16.19 14.20 -31.23
N TYR A 354 -15.11 13.71 -30.65
CA TYR A 354 -15.02 12.32 -30.19
C TYR A 354 -15.47 12.08 -28.76
N TRP A 355 -15.72 13.13 -28.02
CA TRP A 355 -16.17 13.01 -26.64
C TRP A 355 -17.70 13.00 -26.56
N SER A 356 -18.23 11.99 -25.87
CA SER A 356 -19.66 11.92 -25.59
C SER A 356 -20.06 12.93 -24.52
N VAL A 357 -21.15 13.65 -24.77
CA VAL A 357 -21.70 14.68 -23.86
C VAL A 357 -23.12 14.29 -23.47
N GLY A 358 -23.49 14.48 -22.19
CA GLY A 358 -24.81 14.19 -21.67
C GLY A 358 -25.14 12.70 -21.61
N LYS A 359 -24.13 11.82 -21.75
CA LYS A 359 -24.32 10.37 -21.73
C LYS A 359 -23.36 9.69 -20.74
N ILE A 360 -23.87 8.72 -20.02
CA ILE A 360 -23.11 7.93 -19.07
C ILE A 360 -22.43 6.77 -19.79
N ASN A 361 -21.09 6.79 -19.85
CA ASN A 361 -20.29 5.67 -20.30
C ASN A 361 -19.81 4.88 -19.06
N SER A 362 -20.59 3.88 -18.68
CA SER A 362 -20.30 3.01 -17.54
C SER A 362 -19.97 1.61 -18.00
N TYR A 363 -18.95 1.00 -17.40
CA TYR A 363 -18.51 -0.32 -17.77
C TYR A 363 -18.05 -1.16 -16.57
N MET A 364 -18.15 -2.48 -16.71
CA MET A 364 -17.46 -3.45 -15.89
C MET A 364 -16.31 -4.02 -16.69
N GLN A 365 -15.11 -4.03 -16.10
CA GLN A 365 -13.91 -4.55 -16.73
C GLN A 365 -13.27 -5.57 -15.80
N ALA A 366 -12.94 -6.74 -16.32
CA ALA A 366 -12.25 -7.78 -15.57
C ALA A 366 -11.17 -8.43 -16.43
N GLY A 367 -10.12 -8.90 -15.77
CA GLY A 367 -9.03 -9.52 -16.51
C GLY A 367 -7.96 -10.16 -15.65
N VAL A 368 -6.96 -10.68 -16.36
CA VAL A 368 -5.75 -11.25 -15.78
C VAL A 368 -4.53 -10.67 -16.47
N SER A 369 -3.57 -10.23 -15.68
CA SER A 369 -2.24 -9.82 -16.14
C SER A 369 -1.20 -10.73 -15.52
N ARG A 370 -0.23 -11.21 -16.31
CA ARG A 370 0.85 -12.05 -15.83
C ARG A 370 2.20 -11.56 -16.36
N TYR A 371 3.08 -11.25 -15.40
CA TYR A 371 4.48 -10.95 -15.66
C TYR A 371 5.33 -12.19 -15.34
N TYR A 372 6.26 -12.54 -16.24
CA TYR A 372 7.10 -13.73 -16.12
C TYR A 372 8.47 -13.55 -16.78
N PRO A 373 9.52 -14.18 -16.24
CA PRO A 373 10.83 -14.22 -16.88
C PRO A 373 10.85 -15.23 -18.04
N ILE A 374 11.61 -14.92 -19.08
CA ILE A 374 11.91 -15.82 -20.19
C ILE A 374 13.31 -16.40 -19.98
N LYS A 375 13.40 -17.41 -19.07
CA LYS A 375 14.68 -17.97 -18.60
C LYS A 375 15.64 -16.83 -18.15
N THR A 376 16.87 -16.84 -18.64
CA THR A 376 17.88 -15.79 -18.38
C THR A 376 17.92 -14.71 -19.46
N LYS A 377 17.05 -14.81 -20.47
CA LYS A 377 17.14 -14.01 -21.70
C LYS A 377 16.20 -12.80 -21.73
N GLY A 378 15.25 -12.70 -20.82
CA GLY A 378 14.34 -11.56 -20.87
C GLY A 378 13.10 -11.71 -20.00
N THR A 379 12.10 -10.90 -20.33
CA THR A 379 10.83 -10.85 -19.61
C THR A 379 9.66 -10.85 -20.57
N GLY A 380 8.54 -11.38 -20.13
CA GLY A 380 7.27 -11.31 -20.83
C GLY A 380 6.15 -10.86 -19.90
N GLU A 381 5.20 -10.14 -20.47
CA GLU A 381 3.96 -9.80 -19.80
C GLU A 381 2.80 -9.99 -20.75
N PHE A 382 1.72 -10.63 -20.29
CA PHE A 382 0.47 -10.61 -21.02
C PHE A 382 -0.67 -10.12 -20.16
N THR A 383 -1.65 -9.49 -20.81
CA THR A 383 -2.92 -9.10 -20.22
C THR A 383 -4.05 -9.62 -21.12
N LEU A 384 -4.99 -10.32 -20.51
CA LEU A 384 -6.28 -10.67 -21.10
C LEU A 384 -7.35 -9.98 -20.29
N GLU A 385 -8.19 -9.19 -20.95
CA GLU A 385 -9.25 -8.43 -20.29
C GLU A 385 -10.53 -8.42 -21.12
N ALA A 386 -11.63 -8.29 -20.44
CA ALA A 386 -12.95 -8.08 -21.05
C ALA A 386 -13.62 -6.87 -20.44
N ARG A 387 -14.36 -6.13 -21.28
CA ARG A 387 -15.20 -5.00 -20.85
C ARG A 387 -16.62 -5.26 -21.33
N VAL A 388 -17.59 -5.02 -20.46
CA VAL A 388 -19.02 -5.12 -20.72
C VAL A 388 -19.74 -3.89 -20.19
N PRO A 389 -20.96 -3.58 -20.62
CA PRO A 389 -21.74 -2.47 -20.07
C PRO A 389 -21.84 -2.56 -18.54
N GLY A 390 -21.66 -1.43 -17.87
CA GLY A 390 -21.82 -1.29 -16.43
C GLY A 390 -23.23 -0.89 -16.01
N ILE A 391 -23.38 -0.51 -14.74
CA ILE A 391 -24.64 -0.04 -14.19
C ILE A 391 -24.96 1.33 -14.78
N SER A 392 -26.22 1.55 -15.21
CA SER A 392 -26.71 2.80 -15.80
C SER A 392 -25.93 3.26 -17.05
N ASN A 393 -25.42 2.32 -17.84
CA ASN A 393 -24.72 2.62 -19.08
C ASN A 393 -25.69 2.97 -20.21
N GLU A 394 -25.36 4.01 -21.00
CA GLU A 394 -26.12 4.44 -22.17
C GLU A 394 -25.51 3.96 -23.51
N PHE A 395 -24.39 3.22 -23.43
CA PHE A 395 -23.71 2.63 -24.57
C PHE A 395 -23.72 1.11 -24.50
N ASN A 396 -24.21 0.47 -25.54
CA ASN A 396 -24.22 -0.99 -25.62
C ASN A 396 -23.02 -1.47 -26.41
N TYR A 397 -21.91 -1.75 -25.72
CA TYR A 397 -20.70 -2.30 -26.31
C TYR A 397 -20.00 -3.27 -25.37
N SER A 398 -19.28 -4.21 -25.95
CA SER A 398 -18.43 -5.15 -25.21
C SER A 398 -17.21 -5.50 -26.04
N PHE A 399 -16.11 -5.82 -25.36
CA PHE A 399 -14.93 -6.37 -26.03
C PHE A 399 -14.16 -7.33 -25.13
N ILE A 400 -13.39 -8.17 -25.78
CA ILE A 400 -12.28 -8.92 -25.18
C ILE A 400 -10.98 -8.50 -25.85
N GLN A 401 -9.94 -8.28 -25.06
CA GLN A 401 -8.67 -7.81 -25.54
C GLN A 401 -7.53 -8.65 -24.96
N PHE A 402 -6.58 -8.97 -25.82
CA PHE A 402 -5.33 -9.60 -25.43
C PHE A 402 -4.15 -8.71 -25.83
N THR A 403 -3.21 -8.54 -24.89
CA THR A 403 -1.94 -7.86 -25.13
C THR A 403 -0.82 -8.72 -24.58
N HIS A 404 0.21 -8.94 -25.37
CA HIS A 404 1.44 -9.59 -24.95
C HIS A 404 2.64 -8.71 -25.32
N ILE A 405 3.53 -8.46 -24.37
CA ILE A 405 4.77 -7.71 -24.56
C ILE A 405 5.93 -8.60 -24.12
N SER A 406 6.97 -8.69 -24.93
CA SER A 406 8.19 -9.36 -24.52
C SER A 406 9.44 -8.58 -24.88
N HIS A 407 10.44 -8.72 -24.03
CA HIS A 407 11.78 -8.18 -24.16
C HIS A 407 12.77 -9.34 -24.04
N ILE A 408 13.50 -9.64 -25.08
CA ILE A 408 14.39 -10.81 -25.14
C ILE A 408 15.77 -10.36 -25.58
N ASN A 409 16.79 -10.67 -24.79
CA ASN A 409 18.19 -10.42 -25.14
C ASN A 409 18.72 -11.59 -25.98
N ILE A 410 19.12 -11.32 -27.22
CA ILE A 410 19.69 -12.26 -28.15
C ILE A 410 21.11 -11.81 -28.48
N SER A 411 22.10 -12.34 -27.73
CA SER A 411 23.50 -11.91 -27.86
C SER A 411 23.66 -10.40 -27.60
N LYS A 412 23.99 -9.61 -28.61
CA LYS A 412 24.16 -8.14 -28.56
C LYS A 412 22.87 -7.38 -28.91
N PHE A 413 21.81 -8.08 -29.29
CA PHE A 413 20.55 -7.46 -29.70
C PHE A 413 19.48 -7.64 -28.62
N GLU A 414 18.63 -6.64 -28.51
CA GLU A 414 17.39 -6.70 -27.75
C GLU A 414 16.21 -6.83 -28.72
N TRP A 415 15.44 -7.91 -28.55
CA TRP A 415 14.22 -8.13 -29.31
C TRP A 415 13.02 -7.69 -28.46
N HIS A 416 12.31 -6.66 -28.94
CA HIS A 416 11.08 -6.19 -28.34
C HIS A 416 9.92 -6.59 -29.23
N SER A 417 8.94 -7.31 -28.70
CA SER A 417 7.74 -7.67 -29.43
C SER A 417 6.49 -7.29 -28.68
N ARG A 418 5.46 -6.90 -29.43
CA ARG A 418 4.11 -6.67 -28.92
C ARG A 418 3.11 -7.38 -29.85
N LEU A 419 2.26 -8.22 -29.25
CA LEU A 419 1.10 -8.79 -29.90
C LEU A 419 -0.15 -8.19 -29.27
N PHE A 420 -1.05 -7.68 -30.10
CA PHE A 420 -2.31 -7.10 -29.67
C PHE A 420 -3.46 -7.67 -30.50
N ALA A 421 -4.54 -8.05 -29.82
CA ALA A 421 -5.77 -8.49 -30.48
C ALA A 421 -6.97 -8.00 -29.64
N ARG A 422 -7.98 -7.42 -30.33
CA ARG A 422 -9.26 -7.07 -29.72
C ARG A 422 -10.38 -7.55 -30.62
N ALA A 423 -11.37 -8.19 -30.04
CA ALA A 423 -12.64 -8.51 -30.65
C ALA A 423 -13.76 -7.87 -29.82
N GLY A 424 -14.69 -7.21 -30.47
CA GLY A 424 -15.78 -6.51 -29.77
C GLY A 424 -17.00 -6.36 -30.67
N PHE A 425 -18.10 -5.96 -30.06
CA PHE A 425 -19.37 -5.72 -30.74
C PHE A 425 -20.14 -4.59 -30.02
N GLY A 426 -21.13 -4.07 -30.73
CA GLY A 426 -21.98 -2.99 -30.25
C GLY A 426 -21.45 -1.60 -30.58
N ASN A 427 -22.11 -0.57 -30.03
CA ASN A 427 -21.82 0.83 -30.30
C ASN A 427 -20.82 1.38 -29.29
N THR A 428 -19.54 1.19 -29.56
CA THR A 428 -18.48 1.76 -28.70
C THR A 428 -18.44 3.26 -28.85
N PRO A 429 -18.52 4.05 -27.75
CA PRO A 429 -18.34 5.49 -27.83
C PRO A 429 -16.92 5.82 -28.31
N PHE A 430 -16.77 6.90 -29.07
CA PHE A 430 -15.49 7.28 -29.69
C PHE A 430 -14.36 7.43 -28.66
N GLU A 431 -14.64 7.94 -27.47
CA GLU A 431 -13.66 8.08 -26.38
C GLU A 431 -13.03 6.77 -25.93
N SER A 432 -13.76 5.65 -26.06
CA SER A 432 -13.32 4.29 -25.68
C SER A 432 -13.00 3.41 -26.90
N ALA A 433 -13.10 3.94 -28.10
CA ALA A 433 -12.85 3.21 -29.34
C ALA A 433 -11.36 2.90 -29.51
N LEU A 434 -11.07 1.94 -30.38
CA LEU A 434 -9.71 1.56 -30.74
C LEU A 434 -9.24 2.38 -31.95
N TYR A 435 -8.11 3.04 -31.81
CA TYR A 435 -7.49 3.83 -32.87
C TYR A 435 -6.25 3.12 -33.44
N LEU A 436 -6.00 3.30 -34.74
CA LEU A 436 -4.85 2.71 -35.41
C LEU A 436 -3.53 3.26 -34.87
N ALA A 437 -3.43 4.56 -34.70
CA ALA A 437 -2.27 5.24 -34.17
C ALA A 437 -2.62 6.07 -32.93
N GLY A 438 -1.72 6.08 -31.98
CA GLY A 438 -1.88 6.84 -30.73
C GLY A 438 -2.89 6.23 -29.74
N ALA A 439 -3.16 6.97 -28.70
CA ALA A 439 -4.06 6.61 -27.63
C ALA A 439 -5.50 7.04 -27.93
N SER A 440 -6.49 6.34 -27.37
CA SER A 440 -7.88 6.81 -27.37
C SER A 440 -8.04 8.06 -26.51
N PRO A 441 -9.12 8.85 -26.67
CA PRO A 441 -9.40 9.97 -25.77
C PRO A 441 -9.44 9.57 -24.28
N GLU A 442 -9.99 8.41 -23.94
CA GLU A 442 -10.02 7.86 -22.58
C GLU A 442 -8.62 7.65 -22.01
N GLU A 443 -7.69 7.17 -22.83
CA GLU A 443 -6.28 6.96 -22.44
C GLU A 443 -5.54 8.30 -22.33
N MET A 444 -5.76 9.21 -23.27
CA MET A 444 -5.16 10.57 -23.25
C MET A 444 -5.60 11.34 -22.00
N TYR A 445 -6.84 11.20 -21.56
CA TYR A 445 -7.35 11.83 -20.35
C TYR A 445 -6.62 11.35 -19.08
N GLY A 446 -6.16 10.11 -19.07
CA GLY A 446 -5.39 9.55 -17.95
C GLY A 446 -4.07 10.29 -17.67
N ASN A 447 -3.51 11.00 -18.65
CA ASN A 447 -2.25 11.73 -18.50
C ASN A 447 -2.50 13.24 -18.44
N LYS A 448 -1.99 13.88 -17.38
CA LYS A 448 -2.16 15.32 -17.13
C LYS A 448 -1.62 16.23 -18.24
N LEU A 449 -0.65 15.78 -19.03
CA LEU A 449 -0.05 16.55 -20.13
C LEU A 449 -0.90 16.53 -21.40
N THR A 450 -1.74 15.52 -21.57
CA THR A 450 -2.54 15.29 -22.78
C THR A 450 -4.04 15.40 -22.52
N ARG A 451 -4.43 15.53 -21.24
CA ARG A 451 -5.82 15.66 -20.80
C ARG A 451 -6.54 16.86 -21.40
N ALA A 452 -5.83 17.95 -21.57
CA ALA A 452 -6.27 19.18 -22.20
C ALA A 452 -5.13 19.80 -23.03
N ALA A 453 -5.45 20.66 -23.98
CA ALA A 453 -4.45 21.39 -24.75
C ALA A 453 -3.59 22.28 -23.86
N GLY A 454 -2.33 22.51 -24.24
CA GLY A 454 -1.45 23.48 -23.57
C GLY A 454 0.03 23.13 -23.57
N PHE A 455 0.44 22.05 -22.95
CA PHE A 455 1.86 21.72 -22.79
C PHE A 455 2.50 21.04 -23.99
N VAL A 456 1.73 20.24 -24.70
CA VAL A 456 2.24 19.50 -25.86
C VAL A 456 1.62 20.08 -27.10
N PRO A 457 2.40 20.39 -28.14
CA PRO A 457 1.88 20.88 -29.42
C PRO A 457 0.80 19.95 -29.95
N GLN A 458 -0.28 20.51 -30.48
CA GLN A 458 -1.42 19.75 -30.94
C GLN A 458 -1.06 18.76 -32.04
N GLU A 459 -0.12 19.12 -32.88
CA GLU A 459 0.38 18.28 -33.95
C GLU A 459 1.09 17.03 -33.47
N TRP A 460 1.60 17.05 -32.23
CA TRP A 460 2.32 15.92 -31.61
C TRP A 460 1.39 14.95 -30.89
N LEU A 461 0.19 15.43 -30.59
CA LEU A 461 -0.80 14.65 -29.84
C LEU A 461 -1.80 14.05 -30.81
N GLY A 462 -2.23 12.86 -30.51
CA GLY A 462 -3.42 12.39 -31.12
C GLY A 462 -3.38 11.01 -31.66
N TYR A 463 -4.57 10.65 -32.00
CA TYR A 463 -4.96 9.47 -32.71
C TYR A 463 -5.40 9.93 -34.10
N GLY A 464 -4.85 9.33 -35.14
CA GLY A 464 -5.13 9.67 -36.53
C GLY A 464 -4.55 11.02 -37.02
N SER A 465 -3.57 11.57 -36.30
CA SER A 465 -2.83 12.76 -36.72
C SER A 465 -1.85 12.42 -37.84
N ASN A 466 -1.69 13.33 -38.80
CA ASN A 466 -0.74 13.17 -39.92
C ASN A 466 0.72 13.23 -39.47
N VAL A 467 0.98 13.70 -38.25
CA VAL A 467 2.33 13.87 -37.69
C VAL A 467 2.37 13.28 -36.31
N ASN A 468 2.59 11.99 -36.20
CA ASN A 468 2.68 11.27 -34.93
C ASN A 468 4.10 11.28 -34.35
N HIS A 469 4.58 12.43 -33.88
CA HIS A 469 5.87 12.49 -33.21
C HIS A 469 5.82 11.99 -31.76
N PHE A 470 4.64 12.06 -31.11
CA PHE A 470 4.46 11.66 -29.73
C PHE A 470 3.32 10.66 -29.62
N GLN A 471 3.66 9.39 -29.58
CA GLN A 471 2.69 8.32 -29.38
C GLN A 471 2.63 7.91 -27.92
N MET A 472 1.50 8.12 -27.30
CA MET A 472 1.27 7.78 -25.90
C MET A 472 1.05 6.29 -25.65
N GLY A 473 1.23 5.43 -26.62
CA GLY A 473 0.84 4.01 -26.50
C GLY A 473 -0.65 3.82 -26.70
N GLY A 474 -1.19 2.73 -26.19
CA GLY A 474 -2.60 2.36 -26.37
C GLY A 474 -2.94 1.88 -27.77
N GLY A 475 -4.19 1.56 -28.03
CA GLY A 475 -4.71 1.18 -29.31
C GLY A 475 -3.89 0.16 -30.07
N LEU A 476 -3.98 0.16 -31.37
CA LEU A 476 -3.16 -0.70 -32.23
C LEU A 476 -1.71 -0.23 -32.30
N ASN A 477 -1.46 1.03 -31.97
CA ASN A 477 -0.13 1.65 -31.96
C ASN A 477 0.71 1.37 -33.22
N VAL A 478 0.03 1.42 -34.36
CA VAL A 478 0.67 1.22 -35.68
C VAL A 478 1.47 2.48 -36.01
N ARG A 479 2.71 2.30 -36.41
CA ARG A 479 3.65 3.39 -36.72
C ARG A 479 4.12 3.30 -38.15
N GLY A 480 4.36 4.45 -38.77
CA GLY A 480 5.08 4.48 -40.04
C GLY A 480 4.21 4.50 -41.29
N TYR A 481 3.08 5.20 -41.27
CA TYR A 481 2.41 5.67 -42.49
C TYR A 481 2.14 7.14 -42.45
#